data_e442c3a4873014181aea2b24e90648a4
#
_entry.id   e442c3a4873014181aea2b24e90648a4
#
_cell.length_a   1.000
_cell.length_b   1.000
_cell.length_c   1.000
_cell.angle_alpha   90.00
_cell.angle_beta   90.00
_cell.angle_gamma   90.00
#
_symmetry.space_group_name_H-M   'P 1'
#
loop_
_entity.id
_entity.type
_entity.pdbx_description
1 polymer ?
#
loop_
_entity_poly.entity_id
_entity_poly.type
_entity_poly.pdbx_seq_one_letter_code
_entity_poly.pdbx_strand_id
1 'polypeptide(L)'
;LARSAHAPEELLPAARELALKFVANRSPVAIALARQMMYRNSAMPSPRTAHEVDSLSMYYSSLGDGKEGVQSFLEKRDPVFASKASVMPDFYPWWESEQ
;
A
#
# COMPACT_ATOMS: atom_id res chain seq x y z
N LEU A 1 2.67 -18.26 16.36
CA LEU A 1 2.90 -17.02 15.63
C LEU A 1 3.66 -17.20 14.30
N ALA A 2 4.31 -18.33 14.06
CA ALA A 2 4.93 -18.64 12.78
C ALA A 2 3.87 -19.15 11.79
N ARG A 3 3.88 -18.64 10.55
CA ARG A 3 2.97 -19.08 9.49
C ARG A 3 3.34 -20.48 8.99
N SER A 4 4.63 -20.72 8.78
CA SER A 4 5.18 -21.98 8.31
C SER A 4 6.67 -22.06 8.65
N ALA A 5 7.22 -23.26 8.64
CA ALA A 5 8.64 -23.52 8.76
C ALA A 5 9.15 -24.14 7.45
N HIS A 6 10.35 -23.76 7.04
CA HIS A 6 10.97 -24.19 5.80
C HIS A 6 12.40 -24.68 6.04
N ALA A 7 12.91 -25.58 5.20
CA ALA A 7 14.32 -25.88 5.16
C ALA A 7 15.12 -24.61 4.77
N PRO A 8 16.39 -24.48 5.22
CA PRO A 8 17.18 -23.26 4.96
C PRO A 8 17.24 -22.85 3.49
N GLU A 9 17.38 -23.80 2.59
CA GLU A 9 17.43 -23.59 1.14
C GLU A 9 16.08 -23.17 0.53
N GLU A 10 14.97 -23.50 1.18
CA GLU A 10 13.61 -23.19 0.72
C GLU A 10 13.08 -21.87 1.29
N LEU A 11 13.70 -21.36 2.34
CA LEU A 11 13.18 -20.21 3.08
C LEU A 11 13.04 -18.95 2.22
N LEU A 12 14.07 -18.56 1.48
CA LEU A 12 14.04 -17.38 0.62
C LEU A 12 13.07 -17.52 -0.56
N PRO A 13 13.04 -18.64 -1.29
CA PRO A 13 12.02 -18.85 -2.32
C PRO A 13 10.60 -18.75 -1.77
N ALA A 14 10.30 -19.39 -0.65
CA ALA A 14 8.98 -19.34 -0.01
C ALA A 14 8.61 -17.92 0.47
N ALA A 15 9.57 -17.19 1.04
CA ALA A 15 9.36 -15.82 1.47
C ALA A 15 9.07 -14.88 0.27
N ARG A 16 9.77 -15.05 -0.84
CA ARG A 16 9.53 -14.28 -2.08
C ARG A 16 8.17 -14.59 -2.68
N GLU A 17 7.79 -15.86 -2.74
CA GLU A 17 6.45 -16.25 -3.20
C GLU A 17 5.35 -15.61 -2.35
N LEU A 18 5.52 -15.63 -1.03
CA LEU A 18 4.59 -14.99 -0.13
C LEU A 18 4.54 -13.47 -0.34
N ALA A 19 5.69 -12.82 -0.49
CA ALA A 19 5.76 -11.38 -0.75
C ALA A 19 5.05 -10.98 -2.05
N LEU A 20 5.19 -11.79 -3.11
CA LEU A 20 4.49 -11.56 -4.38
C LEU A 20 2.98 -11.58 -4.23
N LYS A 21 2.42 -12.39 -3.32
CA LYS A 21 0.97 -12.39 -3.04
C LYS A 21 0.45 -11.07 -2.48
N PHE A 22 1.31 -10.26 -1.87
CA PHE A 22 0.94 -8.94 -1.35
C PHE A 22 1.01 -7.85 -2.42
N VAL A 23 1.82 -8.00 -3.45
CA VAL A 23 2.08 -6.94 -4.43
C VAL A 23 1.53 -7.23 -5.82
N ALA A 24 1.37 -8.49 -6.20
CA ALA A 24 0.84 -8.86 -7.51
C ALA A 24 -0.61 -8.36 -7.69
N ASN A 25 -0.89 -7.75 -8.83
CA ASN A 25 -2.21 -7.21 -9.18
C ASN A 25 -2.77 -6.20 -8.15
N ARG A 26 -1.88 -5.43 -7.52
CA ARG A 26 -2.25 -4.39 -6.57
C ARG A 26 -1.57 -3.07 -6.91
N SER A 27 -2.22 -1.96 -6.61
CA SER A 27 -1.62 -0.63 -6.78
C SER A 27 -0.38 -0.48 -5.88
N PRO A 28 0.80 -0.22 -6.44
CA PRO A 28 2.02 -0.02 -5.64
C PRO A 28 1.90 1.15 -4.69
N VAL A 29 1.24 2.24 -5.11
CA VAL A 29 1.01 3.42 -4.28
C VAL A 29 0.05 3.09 -3.15
N ALA A 30 -1.04 2.40 -3.41
CA ALA A 30 -2.00 2.03 -2.36
C ALA A 30 -1.36 1.18 -1.26
N ILE A 31 -0.50 0.21 -1.63
CA ILE A 31 0.24 -0.61 -0.66
C ILE A 31 1.23 0.25 0.13
N ALA A 32 1.97 1.14 -0.54
CA ALA A 32 2.92 2.03 0.12
C ALA A 32 2.22 2.97 1.11
N LEU A 33 1.08 3.56 0.70
CA LEU A 33 0.25 4.41 1.56
C LEU A 33 -0.29 3.64 2.77
N ALA A 34 -0.86 2.48 2.57
CA ALA A 34 -1.39 1.65 3.65
C ALA A 34 -0.29 1.31 4.67
N ARG A 35 0.88 0.91 4.19
CA ARG A 35 2.03 0.60 5.05
C ARG A 35 2.47 1.82 5.86
N GLN A 36 2.62 2.97 5.22
CA GLN A 36 3.02 4.21 5.91
C GLN A 36 1.97 4.64 6.95
N MET A 37 0.69 4.58 6.60
CA MET A 37 -0.38 4.89 7.53
C MET A 37 -0.39 3.95 8.75
N MET A 38 -0.18 2.66 8.57
CA MET A 38 -0.10 1.72 9.69
C MET A 38 1.00 2.08 10.68
N TYR A 39 2.19 2.46 10.19
CA TYR A 39 3.29 2.83 11.07
C TYR A 39 3.12 4.21 11.69
N ARG A 40 2.71 5.21 10.90
CA ARG A 40 2.71 6.61 11.35
C ARG A 40 1.41 6.99 12.08
N ASN A 41 0.25 6.51 11.60
CA ASN A 41 -1.02 6.83 12.24
C ASN A 41 -1.17 6.16 13.63
N SER A 42 -0.52 5.01 13.85
CA SER A 42 -0.53 4.35 15.16
C SER A 42 0.17 5.16 16.25
N ALA A 43 1.06 6.07 15.88
CA ALA A 43 1.78 6.96 16.79
C ALA A 43 1.08 8.33 16.97
N MET A 44 -0.03 8.59 16.27
CA MET A 44 -0.72 9.87 16.33
C MET A 44 -1.54 9.99 17.65
N PRO A 45 -1.59 11.21 18.22
CA PRO A 45 -2.27 11.43 19.51
C PRO A 45 -3.79 11.36 19.41
N SER A 46 -4.36 11.42 18.20
CA SER A 46 -5.80 11.45 17.98
C SER A 46 -6.20 10.69 16.71
N PRO A 47 -7.29 9.91 16.77
CA PRO A 47 -7.87 9.30 15.56
C PRO A 47 -8.29 10.33 14.50
N ARG A 48 -8.62 11.56 14.89
CA ARG A 48 -8.96 12.65 13.96
C ARG A 48 -7.79 12.96 13.05
N THR A 49 -6.59 13.11 13.59
CA THR A 49 -5.37 13.40 12.79
C THR A 49 -5.07 12.25 11.83
N ALA A 50 -5.22 11.00 12.29
CA ALA A 50 -5.08 9.84 11.43
C ALA A 50 -6.12 9.83 10.30
N HIS A 51 -7.37 10.23 10.59
CA HIS A 51 -8.44 10.30 9.60
C HIS A 51 -8.21 11.37 8.52
N GLU A 52 -7.58 12.48 8.85
CA GLU A 52 -7.22 13.51 7.85
C GLU A 52 -6.29 12.93 6.78
N VAL A 53 -5.26 12.19 7.20
CA VAL A 53 -4.33 11.53 6.28
C VAL A 53 -5.02 10.41 5.48
N ASP A 54 -5.85 9.60 6.14
CA ASP A 54 -6.62 8.54 5.50
C ASP A 54 -7.55 9.10 4.40
N SER A 55 -8.25 10.17 4.68
CA SER A 55 -9.14 10.85 3.73
C SER A 55 -8.39 11.35 2.50
N LEU A 56 -7.21 11.97 2.67
CA LEU A 56 -6.36 12.41 1.57
C LEU A 56 -5.86 11.22 0.74
N SER A 57 -5.48 10.14 1.40
CA SER A 57 -5.03 8.92 0.75
C SER A 57 -6.12 8.27 -0.09
N MET A 58 -7.33 8.22 0.45
CA MET A 58 -8.51 7.70 -0.25
C MET A 58 -8.83 8.57 -1.48
N TYR A 59 -8.86 9.88 -1.32
CA TYR A 59 -9.10 10.82 -2.42
C TYR A 59 -8.06 10.66 -3.54
N TYR A 60 -6.78 10.67 -3.18
CA TYR A 60 -5.68 10.49 -4.13
C TYR A 60 -5.80 9.17 -4.91
N SER A 61 -6.00 8.06 -4.18
CA SER A 61 -6.12 6.74 -4.79
C SER A 61 -7.34 6.64 -5.71
N SER A 62 -8.46 7.28 -5.35
CA SER A 62 -9.69 7.30 -6.15
C SER A 62 -9.53 8.03 -7.48
N LEU A 63 -8.70 9.07 -7.53
CA LEU A 63 -8.42 9.80 -8.78
C LEU A 63 -7.46 9.06 -9.71
N GLY A 64 -6.60 8.21 -9.17
CA GLY A 64 -5.58 7.44 -9.88
C GLY A 64 -5.96 5.97 -10.08
N ASP A 65 -5.15 5.11 -9.50
CA ASP A 65 -5.26 3.64 -9.64
C ASP A 65 -6.61 3.06 -9.20
N GLY A 66 -7.36 3.75 -8.35
CA GLY A 66 -8.70 3.32 -7.96
C GLY A 66 -9.65 3.19 -9.14
N LYS A 67 -9.53 4.03 -10.16
CA LYS A 67 -10.33 3.93 -11.40
C LYS A 67 -10.03 2.65 -12.15
N GLU A 68 -8.74 2.32 -12.29
CA GLU A 68 -8.32 1.07 -12.92
C GLU A 68 -8.78 -0.15 -12.10
N GLY A 69 -8.70 -0.05 -10.78
CA GLY A 69 -9.19 -1.11 -9.90
C GLY A 69 -10.68 -1.41 -10.10
N VAL A 70 -11.51 -0.39 -10.21
CA VAL A 70 -12.95 -0.54 -10.49
C VAL A 70 -13.17 -1.07 -11.90
N GLN A 71 -12.50 -0.51 -12.89
CA GLN A 71 -12.69 -0.88 -14.30
C GLN A 71 -12.28 -2.34 -14.55
N SER A 72 -11.12 -2.75 -14.07
CA SER A 72 -10.65 -4.13 -14.19
C SER A 72 -11.58 -5.14 -13.52
N PHE A 73 -12.15 -4.77 -12.37
CA PHE A 73 -13.12 -5.60 -11.66
C PHE A 73 -14.42 -5.79 -12.48
N LEU A 74 -14.95 -4.71 -13.06
CA LEU A 74 -16.14 -4.76 -13.90
C LEU A 74 -15.91 -5.58 -15.19
N GLU A 75 -14.74 -5.44 -15.78
CA GLU A 75 -14.33 -6.14 -16.99
C GLU A 75 -13.83 -7.57 -16.73
N LYS A 76 -13.72 -7.99 -15.48
CA LYS A 76 -13.20 -9.31 -15.06
C LYS A 76 -11.84 -9.64 -15.64
N ARG A 77 -10.94 -8.67 -15.64
CA ARG A 77 -9.56 -8.80 -16.07
C ARG A 77 -8.59 -8.42 -14.95
N ASP A 78 -7.33 -8.78 -15.11
CA ASP A 78 -6.27 -8.31 -14.22
C ASP A 78 -6.07 -6.79 -14.37
N PRO A 79 -5.86 -6.06 -13.26
CA PRO A 79 -5.59 -4.63 -13.30
C PRO A 79 -4.18 -4.34 -13.83
N VAL A 80 -4.04 -3.19 -14.50
CA VAL A 80 -2.76 -2.65 -14.95
C VAL A 80 -2.57 -1.29 -14.29
N PHE A 81 -1.96 -1.27 -13.11
CA PHE A 81 -1.73 -0.05 -12.37
C PHE A 81 -0.54 0.75 -12.92
N ALA A 82 -0.75 2.04 -13.14
CA ALA A 82 0.25 2.94 -13.73
C ALA A 82 1.07 3.70 -12.68
N SER A 83 0.58 3.80 -11.44
CA SER A 83 1.27 4.52 -10.37
C SER A 83 2.53 3.80 -9.89
N LYS A 84 3.46 4.57 -9.32
CA LYS A 84 4.73 4.03 -8.80
C LYS A 84 4.89 4.43 -7.34
N ALA A 85 5.29 3.48 -6.50
CA ALA A 85 5.56 3.76 -5.08
C ALA A 85 6.72 4.75 -4.86
N SER A 86 7.60 4.94 -5.87
CA SER A 86 8.65 5.95 -5.86
C SER A 86 8.15 7.38 -6.12
N VAL A 87 6.90 7.54 -6.52
CA VAL A 87 6.26 8.83 -6.78
C VAL A 87 5.05 8.93 -5.86
N MET A 88 5.32 9.24 -4.60
CA MET A 88 4.28 9.42 -3.58
C MET A 88 3.72 10.83 -3.63
N PRO A 89 2.43 11.03 -3.26
CA PRO A 89 1.87 12.35 -3.14
C PRO A 89 2.60 13.18 -2.07
N ASP A 90 2.69 14.48 -2.31
CA ASP A 90 3.45 15.43 -1.49
C ASP A 90 2.64 16.05 -0.33
N PHE A 91 1.37 15.77 -0.23
CA PHE A 91 0.47 16.35 0.77
C PHE A 91 0.58 15.73 2.17
N TYR A 92 1.48 14.79 2.39
CA TYR A 92 1.63 14.15 3.69
C TYR A 92 2.44 15.01 4.64
N PRO A 93 1.95 15.29 5.85
CA PRO A 93 2.69 16.06 6.85
C PRO A 93 3.95 15.35 7.35
N TRP A 94 4.10 14.09 7.03
CA TRP A 94 5.25 13.27 7.47
C TRP A 94 6.57 13.67 6.83
N TRP A 95 6.54 14.24 5.63
CA TRP A 95 7.76 14.60 4.91
C TRP A 95 8.42 15.87 5.48
N GLU A 96 7.65 16.68 6.21
CA GLU A 96 8.14 17.93 6.80
C GLU A 96 8.81 17.73 8.16
N SER A 97 8.58 16.60 8.83
CA SER A 97 9.05 16.36 10.19
C SER A 97 10.43 15.69 10.29
N GLU A 98 11.03 15.33 9.18
CA GLU A 98 12.34 14.65 9.13
C GLU A 98 13.50 15.58 8.72
N GLN A 99 13.29 16.91 8.76
CA GLN A 99 14.34 17.91 8.49
C GLN A 99 14.96 18.44 9.78
#